data_4c4f119e363d66c6aa8bff2c92b0c6d0
#
_entry.id   4c4f119e363d66c6aa8bff2c92b0c6d0
#
_cell.length_a   1.000
_cell.length_b   1.000
_cell.length_c   1.000
_cell.angle_alpha   90.00
_cell.angle_beta   90.00
_cell.angle_gamma   90.00
#
_symmetry.space_group_name_H-M   'P 1'
#
loop_
_entity.id
_entity.type
_entity.pdbx_description
1 polymer ?
#
loop_
_entity_poly.entity_id
_entity_poly.type
_entity_poly.pdbx_seq_one_letter_code
_entity_poly.pdbx_strand_id
1 'polypeptide(L)'
;MTHTASTTPSPTARPRRVTGAPSTMGSDVQLNTTTLIRHAARTYPEQPIVYRTPDDGWAEYTYADAYARIQQGAHVLTDLGVGPADKVGVLDWNSRRHFELYWAIPGTGAVMVQLNLRLGGEDMAYVLTDSDTTVVCVDETLLPLAEAVAPHVPHVRTWVVMSDRPMAEISTTLPNAVHYEELLAEAAPVFDWPEIDEDSAFAACYTTGTTGRPKGVFYSHRSITLHTHALTQTVGLGVDDCFMLITPMFHGSGWGLPQAAVLNAAKTVLPGRYRAEDTGPLVDAMIRENVTVANGAPAIFNPMLDYIRTLDEKPDFSTARFLSGATEPSLTLMRGLHELTGAEVVHAYGATETSPLVTVNRYKPSVRAQLDEEELYQLKRKQGLPVSGVDIVLLDGIGSPVPHDGKTQGEICVRGPWITQTYHGMSDEDLEGRFVDGFWRSGDVGTIDGFGYLKVTDRIKDVIKSGGEWISSIDMENAIMGHPKVLEAAVIGVPDAKFQERPVAYVVPRSGEEVTKDDVYEILRERFAKWQLPDQVIIVEELPRTSVGKLDKKLLRANWSE
;
A
#
# COMPACT_ATOMS: atom_id res chain seq x y z
N MET A 1 11.16 55.00 -10.75
CA MET A 1 10.78 53.65 -11.22
C MET A 1 10.68 52.77 -10.03
N THR A 2 9.48 52.60 -9.52
CA THR A 2 9.18 51.74 -8.37
C THR A 2 9.14 50.27 -8.82
N HIS A 3 10.11 49.49 -8.38
CA HIS A 3 10.08 48.01 -8.54
C HIS A 3 8.89 47.47 -7.76
N THR A 4 7.81 47.16 -8.46
CA THR A 4 6.78 46.28 -7.90
C THR A 4 7.41 44.87 -7.76
N ALA A 5 7.72 44.47 -6.54
CA ALA A 5 8.11 43.11 -6.26
C ALA A 5 6.97 42.19 -6.72
N SER A 6 7.23 41.34 -7.69
CA SER A 6 6.35 40.25 -8.09
C SER A 6 6.28 39.28 -6.89
N THR A 7 5.21 39.39 -6.11
CA THR A 7 4.92 38.42 -5.06
C THR A 7 4.37 37.16 -5.74
N THR A 8 5.26 36.30 -6.20
CA THR A 8 4.87 34.93 -6.52
C THR A 8 4.35 34.31 -5.22
N PRO A 9 3.13 33.76 -5.17
CA PRO A 9 2.63 33.11 -3.97
C PRO A 9 3.59 32.00 -3.51
N SER A 10 3.76 31.86 -2.21
CA SER A 10 4.50 30.71 -1.67
C SER A 10 3.89 29.43 -2.25
N PRO A 11 4.71 28.51 -2.78
CA PRO A 11 4.22 27.24 -3.33
C PRO A 11 3.45 26.39 -2.30
N THR A 12 3.62 26.67 -1.00
CA THR A 12 2.89 26.02 0.09
C THR A 12 1.60 26.75 0.49
N ALA A 13 1.40 28.02 0.08
CA ALA A 13 0.24 28.78 0.48
C ALA A 13 -1.08 28.05 0.13
N ARG A 14 -1.99 27.93 1.11
CA ARG A 14 -3.33 27.40 0.83
C ARG A 14 -4.02 28.28 -0.22
N PRO A 15 -4.54 27.70 -1.31
CA PRO A 15 -5.31 28.46 -2.27
C PRO A 15 -6.49 29.15 -1.59
N ARG A 16 -6.71 30.43 -1.92
CA ARG A 16 -7.88 31.16 -1.45
C ARG A 16 -9.15 30.48 -1.99
N ARG A 17 -10.02 30.02 -1.09
CA ARG A 17 -11.33 29.50 -1.50
C ARG A 17 -12.19 30.66 -2.04
N VAL A 18 -12.68 30.50 -3.27
CA VAL A 18 -13.59 31.44 -3.92
C VAL A 18 -14.86 30.67 -4.28
N THR A 19 -16.01 31.24 -3.97
CA THR A 19 -17.30 30.71 -4.39
C THR A 19 -17.70 31.38 -5.71
N GLY A 20 -17.83 30.59 -6.77
CA GLY A 20 -18.33 31.05 -8.07
C GLY A 20 -19.85 31.05 -8.15
N ALA A 21 -20.39 31.19 -9.37
CA ALA A 21 -21.82 31.04 -9.61
C ALA A 21 -22.27 29.61 -9.22
N PRO A 22 -23.51 29.42 -8.74
CA PRO A 22 -24.06 28.10 -8.45
C PRO A 22 -24.06 27.22 -9.70
N SER A 23 -23.67 25.95 -9.53
CA SER A 23 -23.81 24.93 -10.58
C SER A 23 -25.27 24.55 -10.77
N THR A 24 -25.63 24.17 -11.98
CA THR A 24 -26.93 23.55 -12.26
C THR A 24 -26.88 22.02 -12.16
N MET A 25 -25.70 21.42 -11.90
CA MET A 25 -25.57 20.00 -11.62
C MET A 25 -26.06 19.74 -10.19
N GLY A 26 -26.91 18.70 -10.04
CA GLY A 26 -27.40 18.28 -8.73
C GLY A 26 -26.27 17.73 -7.86
N SER A 27 -26.33 17.99 -6.57
CA SER A 27 -25.44 17.42 -5.55
C SER A 27 -26.10 16.34 -4.70
N ASP A 28 -27.31 15.96 -5.04
CA ASP A 28 -28.12 14.91 -4.41
C ASP A 28 -27.70 13.50 -4.82
N VAL A 29 -26.93 13.34 -5.90
CA VAL A 29 -26.29 12.07 -6.27
C VAL A 29 -24.84 12.10 -5.82
N GLN A 30 -24.53 11.32 -4.79
CA GLN A 30 -23.25 11.31 -4.12
C GLN A 30 -22.23 10.36 -4.79
N LEU A 31 -20.92 10.64 -4.64
CA LEU A 31 -19.83 9.75 -5.04
C LEU A 31 -19.75 8.54 -4.08
N ASN A 32 -20.72 7.63 -4.19
CA ASN A 32 -20.80 6.45 -3.33
C ASN A 32 -20.08 5.27 -3.99
N THR A 33 -19.22 4.59 -3.24
CA THR A 33 -18.44 3.45 -3.73
C THR A 33 -19.31 2.28 -4.20
N THR A 34 -20.50 2.08 -3.62
CA THR A 34 -21.44 1.03 -4.07
C THR A 34 -21.91 1.23 -5.51
N THR A 35 -21.81 2.46 -6.06
CA THR A 35 -22.12 2.71 -7.48
C THR A 35 -21.19 1.95 -8.41
N LEU A 36 -19.94 1.70 -8.00
CA LEU A 36 -18.94 0.98 -8.79
C LEU A 36 -19.35 -0.49 -8.99
N ILE A 37 -19.61 -1.21 -7.90
CA ILE A 37 -20.01 -2.63 -7.99
C ILE A 37 -21.38 -2.80 -8.62
N ARG A 38 -22.30 -1.88 -8.38
CA ARG A 38 -23.62 -1.87 -9.03
C ARG A 38 -23.50 -1.67 -10.53
N HIS A 39 -22.58 -0.80 -10.99
CA HIS A 39 -22.28 -0.63 -12.41
C HIS A 39 -21.74 -1.92 -13.03
N ALA A 40 -20.69 -2.50 -12.43
CA ALA A 40 -20.09 -3.74 -12.92
C ALA A 40 -21.12 -4.86 -13.03
N ALA A 41 -21.92 -5.10 -11.98
CA ALA A 41 -22.94 -6.14 -11.96
C ALA A 41 -24.09 -5.94 -12.94
N ARG A 42 -24.44 -4.70 -13.28
CA ARG A 42 -25.54 -4.39 -14.23
C ARG A 42 -25.08 -4.35 -15.67
N THR A 43 -23.86 -3.89 -15.93
CA THR A 43 -23.35 -3.65 -17.28
C THR A 43 -22.56 -4.85 -17.81
N TYR A 44 -21.86 -5.55 -16.90
CA TYR A 44 -21.00 -6.70 -17.20
C TYR A 44 -21.28 -7.86 -16.23
N PRO A 45 -22.55 -8.32 -16.14
CA PRO A 45 -22.97 -9.32 -15.14
C PRO A 45 -22.21 -10.64 -15.23
N GLU A 46 -21.77 -11.02 -16.44
CA GLU A 46 -21.09 -12.28 -16.73
C GLU A 46 -19.58 -12.27 -16.51
N GLN A 47 -18.96 -11.10 -16.25
CA GLN A 47 -17.53 -11.02 -16.02
C GLN A 47 -17.12 -11.82 -14.78
N PRO A 48 -16.06 -12.66 -14.90
CA PRO A 48 -15.70 -13.58 -13.83
C PRO A 48 -14.86 -12.91 -12.72
N ILE A 49 -15.11 -13.38 -11.52
CA ILE A 49 -14.26 -13.21 -10.35
C ILE A 49 -13.76 -14.59 -9.95
N VAL A 50 -12.47 -14.84 -10.12
CA VAL A 50 -11.81 -16.10 -9.79
C VAL A 50 -11.24 -15.99 -8.38
N TYR A 51 -11.41 -17.01 -7.56
CA TYR A 51 -10.92 -17.00 -6.19
C TYR A 51 -10.33 -18.35 -5.78
N ARG A 52 -9.35 -18.30 -4.87
CA ARG A 52 -8.75 -19.50 -4.30
C ARG A 52 -9.68 -20.11 -3.24
N THR A 53 -9.87 -21.42 -3.32
CA THR A 53 -10.67 -22.18 -2.36
C THR A 53 -9.81 -22.65 -1.17
N PRO A 54 -10.42 -23.03 -0.02
CA PRO A 54 -9.69 -23.46 1.18
C PRO A 54 -8.83 -24.71 0.98
N ASP A 55 -9.16 -25.56 0.00
CA ASP A 55 -8.41 -26.76 -0.39
C ASP A 55 -7.30 -26.48 -1.42
N ASP A 56 -6.90 -25.23 -1.55
CA ASP A 56 -5.90 -24.73 -2.50
C ASP A 56 -6.29 -24.86 -3.98
N GLY A 57 -7.57 -25.16 -4.25
CA GLY A 57 -8.16 -25.12 -5.57
C GLY A 57 -8.53 -23.71 -6.03
N TRP A 58 -9.26 -23.63 -7.14
CA TRP A 58 -9.78 -22.39 -7.69
C TRP A 58 -11.22 -22.56 -8.12
N ALA A 59 -12.03 -21.54 -7.85
CA ALA A 59 -13.40 -21.45 -8.29
C ALA A 59 -13.67 -20.06 -8.87
N GLU A 60 -14.80 -19.92 -9.55
CA GLU A 60 -15.23 -18.63 -10.10
C GLU A 60 -16.71 -18.39 -9.82
N TYR A 61 -17.07 -17.13 -9.78
CA TYR A 61 -18.44 -16.62 -9.80
C TYR A 61 -18.44 -15.30 -10.58
N THR A 62 -19.61 -14.80 -10.93
CA THR A 62 -19.72 -13.60 -11.75
C THR A 62 -19.91 -12.33 -10.92
N TYR A 63 -19.78 -11.15 -11.54
CA TYR A 63 -20.13 -9.89 -10.88
C TYR A 63 -21.61 -9.85 -10.48
N ALA A 64 -22.52 -10.51 -11.24
CA ALA A 64 -23.93 -10.64 -10.86
C ALA A 64 -24.08 -11.46 -9.57
N ASP A 65 -23.39 -12.61 -9.48
CA ASP A 65 -23.41 -13.46 -8.29
C ASP A 65 -22.79 -12.75 -7.08
N ALA A 66 -21.64 -12.09 -7.28
CA ALA A 66 -20.99 -11.29 -6.25
C ALA A 66 -21.91 -10.19 -5.71
N TYR A 67 -22.59 -9.48 -6.60
CA TYR A 67 -23.50 -8.40 -6.21
C TYR A 67 -24.73 -8.92 -5.43
N ALA A 68 -25.27 -10.08 -5.80
CA ALA A 68 -26.34 -10.71 -5.03
C ALA A 68 -25.86 -11.03 -3.59
N ARG A 69 -24.67 -11.62 -3.44
CA ARG A 69 -24.07 -11.94 -2.13
C ARG A 69 -23.71 -10.68 -1.32
N ILE A 70 -23.26 -9.62 -1.97
CA ILE A 70 -22.99 -8.31 -1.35
C ILE A 70 -24.28 -7.74 -0.75
N GLN A 71 -25.42 -7.84 -1.47
CA GLN A 71 -26.71 -7.40 -0.99
C GLN A 71 -27.21 -8.26 0.18
N GLN A 72 -27.02 -9.58 0.13
CA GLN A 72 -27.27 -10.48 1.27
C GLN A 72 -26.40 -10.12 2.47
N GLY A 73 -25.09 -9.82 2.27
CA GLY A 73 -24.18 -9.36 3.31
C GLY A 73 -24.63 -8.06 3.98
N ALA A 74 -25.22 -7.13 3.21
CA ALA A 74 -25.78 -5.89 3.74
C ALA A 74 -26.99 -6.16 4.65
N HIS A 75 -27.87 -7.11 4.28
CA HIS A 75 -28.96 -7.57 5.16
C HIS A 75 -28.42 -8.18 6.44
N VAL A 76 -27.48 -9.12 6.34
CA VAL A 76 -26.85 -9.76 7.49
C VAL A 76 -26.28 -8.72 8.47
N LEU A 77 -25.52 -7.74 7.98
CA LEU A 77 -24.94 -6.68 8.82
C LEU A 77 -26.05 -5.87 9.51
N THR A 78 -27.11 -5.50 8.78
CA THR A 78 -28.24 -4.76 9.34
C THR A 78 -28.98 -5.58 10.41
N ASP A 79 -29.21 -6.87 10.18
CA ASP A 79 -29.88 -7.77 11.13
C ASP A 79 -29.03 -8.02 12.39
N LEU A 80 -27.70 -7.96 12.27
CA LEU A 80 -26.77 -7.94 13.40
C LEU A 80 -26.72 -6.58 14.12
N GLY A 81 -27.52 -5.61 13.68
CA GLY A 81 -27.67 -4.28 14.27
C GLY A 81 -26.51 -3.34 13.91
N VAL A 82 -25.85 -3.57 12.75
CA VAL A 82 -24.89 -2.60 12.19
C VAL A 82 -25.66 -1.50 11.47
N GLY A 83 -25.42 -0.26 11.86
CA GLY A 83 -26.01 0.93 11.27
C GLY A 83 -24.98 1.92 10.72
N PRO A 84 -25.45 3.07 10.21
CA PRO A 84 -24.56 4.13 9.75
C PRO A 84 -23.56 4.57 10.83
N ALA A 85 -22.31 4.79 10.42
CA ALA A 85 -21.17 5.15 11.25
C ALA A 85 -20.66 4.07 12.23
N ASP A 86 -21.30 2.90 12.35
CA ASP A 86 -20.75 1.74 13.05
C ASP A 86 -19.47 1.24 12.37
N LYS A 87 -18.61 0.54 13.12
CA LYS A 87 -17.35 0.01 12.61
C LYS A 87 -17.39 -1.50 12.62
N VAL A 88 -17.08 -2.09 11.47
CA VAL A 88 -17.01 -3.53 11.26
C VAL A 88 -15.57 -3.90 10.90
N GLY A 89 -14.92 -4.67 11.76
CA GLY A 89 -13.58 -5.20 11.53
C GLY A 89 -13.60 -6.34 10.52
N VAL A 90 -12.62 -6.38 9.62
CA VAL A 90 -12.41 -7.50 8.70
C VAL A 90 -11.03 -8.07 8.91
N LEU A 91 -10.96 -9.32 9.38
CA LEU A 91 -9.76 -10.09 9.66
C LEU A 91 -9.72 -11.27 8.67
N ASP A 92 -9.18 -11.02 7.48
CA ASP A 92 -9.23 -11.99 6.39
C ASP A 92 -8.07 -11.80 5.41
N TRP A 93 -7.84 -12.82 4.60
CA TRP A 93 -6.94 -12.83 3.46
C TRP A 93 -7.55 -12.10 2.25
N ASN A 94 -6.96 -12.24 1.06
CA ASN A 94 -7.55 -11.74 -0.18
C ASN A 94 -8.62 -12.73 -0.70
N SER A 95 -9.64 -12.98 0.12
CA SER A 95 -10.71 -13.93 -0.17
C SER A 95 -11.89 -13.30 -0.91
N ARG A 96 -12.79 -14.13 -1.45
CA ARG A 96 -14.06 -13.65 -2.02
C ARG A 96 -14.94 -12.93 -0.99
N ARG A 97 -14.92 -13.38 0.29
CA ARG A 97 -15.72 -12.79 1.35
C ARG A 97 -15.21 -11.41 1.74
N HIS A 98 -13.88 -11.24 1.81
CA HIS A 98 -13.29 -9.94 1.99
C HIS A 98 -13.69 -8.98 0.85
N PHE A 99 -13.63 -9.47 -0.40
CA PHE A 99 -14.08 -8.70 -1.56
C PHE A 99 -15.57 -8.31 -1.45
N GLU A 100 -16.45 -9.23 -1.03
CA GLU A 100 -17.87 -8.93 -0.81
C GLU A 100 -18.08 -7.87 0.28
N LEU A 101 -17.34 -7.97 1.40
CA LEU A 101 -17.41 -7.03 2.52
C LEU A 101 -16.91 -5.63 2.18
N TYR A 102 -16.02 -5.47 1.18
CA TYR A 102 -15.59 -4.17 0.65
C TYR A 102 -16.74 -3.29 0.15
N TRP A 103 -17.85 -3.92 -0.19
CA TRP A 103 -19.03 -3.24 -0.73
C TRP A 103 -20.21 -3.30 0.23
N ALA A 104 -20.40 -4.44 0.89
CA ALA A 104 -21.51 -4.63 1.81
C ALA A 104 -21.43 -3.69 3.02
N ILE A 105 -20.26 -3.64 3.71
CA ILE A 105 -20.10 -2.81 4.91
C ILE A 105 -20.30 -1.32 4.59
N PRO A 106 -19.50 -0.70 3.72
CA PRO A 106 -19.65 0.73 3.47
C PRO A 106 -20.97 1.08 2.76
N GLY A 107 -21.57 0.13 2.05
CA GLY A 107 -22.87 0.31 1.41
C GLY A 107 -24.02 0.52 2.39
N THR A 108 -23.91 0.06 3.64
CA THR A 108 -24.87 0.34 4.72
C THR A 108 -24.62 1.68 5.42
N GLY A 109 -23.54 2.38 5.09
CA GLY A 109 -23.08 3.57 5.79
C GLY A 109 -22.16 3.28 6.99
N ALA A 110 -21.83 2.00 7.23
CA ALA A 110 -20.84 1.60 8.21
C ALA A 110 -19.42 1.74 7.68
N VAL A 111 -18.43 1.74 8.56
CA VAL A 111 -17.01 1.86 8.23
C VAL A 111 -16.33 0.49 8.30
N MET A 112 -15.70 0.08 7.22
CA MET A 112 -14.90 -1.14 7.20
C MET A 112 -13.53 -0.88 7.84
N VAL A 113 -13.25 -1.51 9.00
CA VAL A 113 -11.95 -1.44 9.66
C VAL A 113 -11.08 -2.58 9.17
N GLN A 114 -10.03 -2.25 8.44
CA GLN A 114 -9.08 -3.21 7.88
C GLN A 114 -8.10 -3.69 8.95
N LEU A 115 -8.24 -4.95 9.38
CA LEU A 115 -7.40 -5.53 10.43
C LEU A 115 -6.15 -6.18 9.80
N ASN A 116 -4.99 -5.63 10.13
CA ASN A 116 -3.73 -6.12 9.61
C ASN A 116 -3.33 -7.44 10.31
N LEU A 117 -3.31 -8.54 9.57
CA LEU A 117 -2.99 -9.90 10.03
C LEU A 117 -1.58 -10.04 10.64
N ARG A 118 -0.71 -9.07 10.42
CA ARG A 118 0.68 -9.07 10.90
C ARG A 118 0.86 -8.29 12.20
N LEU A 119 -0.20 -7.68 12.73
CA LEU A 119 -0.16 -7.02 14.03
C LEU A 119 -0.09 -8.07 15.14
N GLY A 120 0.65 -7.77 16.21
CA GLY A 120 0.56 -8.53 17.46
C GLY A 120 -0.81 -8.36 18.11
N GLY A 121 -1.18 -9.28 19.01
CA GLY A 121 -2.48 -9.27 19.67
C GLY A 121 -2.78 -7.95 20.41
N GLU A 122 -1.78 -7.33 21.04
CA GLU A 122 -1.91 -6.06 21.75
C GLU A 122 -2.25 -4.90 20.79
N ASP A 123 -1.54 -4.79 19.66
CA ASP A 123 -1.80 -3.75 18.66
C ASP A 123 -3.16 -3.96 17.98
N MET A 124 -3.56 -5.22 17.74
CA MET A 124 -4.88 -5.51 17.19
C MET A 124 -6.00 -5.16 18.17
N ALA A 125 -5.85 -5.49 19.45
CA ALA A 125 -6.80 -5.08 20.49
C ALA A 125 -6.89 -3.55 20.60
N TYR A 126 -5.75 -2.86 20.46
CA TYR A 126 -5.73 -1.40 20.40
C TYR A 126 -6.52 -0.86 19.20
N VAL A 127 -6.28 -1.41 17.99
CA VAL A 127 -7.00 -0.98 16.77
C VAL A 127 -8.51 -1.15 16.91
N LEU A 128 -8.97 -2.32 17.43
CA LEU A 128 -10.39 -2.58 17.66
C LEU A 128 -11.01 -1.64 18.69
N THR A 129 -10.24 -1.25 19.72
CA THR A 129 -10.70 -0.34 20.77
C THR A 129 -10.70 1.11 20.29
N ASP A 130 -9.61 1.57 19.64
CA ASP A 130 -9.47 2.95 19.14
C ASP A 130 -10.50 3.27 18.05
N SER A 131 -10.82 2.28 17.20
CA SER A 131 -11.85 2.44 16.17
C SER A 131 -13.28 2.25 16.69
N ASP A 132 -13.49 1.81 17.93
CA ASP A 132 -14.79 1.43 18.47
C ASP A 132 -15.51 0.36 17.61
N THR A 133 -14.74 -0.66 17.17
CA THR A 133 -15.26 -1.76 16.34
C THR A 133 -16.16 -2.68 17.16
N THR A 134 -17.39 -2.89 16.73
CA THR A 134 -18.39 -3.66 17.49
C THR A 134 -18.72 -5.04 16.89
N VAL A 135 -18.44 -5.24 15.60
CA VAL A 135 -18.62 -6.50 14.88
C VAL A 135 -17.31 -6.83 14.16
N VAL A 136 -16.86 -8.07 14.19
CA VAL A 136 -15.65 -8.52 13.46
C VAL A 136 -15.99 -9.72 12.60
N CYS A 137 -15.74 -9.60 11.29
CA CYS A 137 -15.75 -10.71 10.34
C CYS A 137 -14.36 -11.34 10.32
N VAL A 138 -14.26 -12.65 10.56
CA VAL A 138 -12.99 -13.36 10.70
C VAL A 138 -12.95 -14.63 9.87
N ASP A 139 -11.90 -14.80 9.06
CA ASP A 139 -11.66 -16.07 8.36
C ASP A 139 -11.35 -17.20 9.33
N GLU A 140 -11.87 -18.41 9.08
CA GLU A 140 -11.70 -19.59 9.95
C GLU A 140 -10.24 -19.86 10.30
N THR A 141 -9.32 -19.67 9.36
CA THR A 141 -7.89 -19.92 9.59
C THR A 141 -7.23 -18.92 10.54
N LEU A 142 -7.92 -17.81 10.83
CA LEU A 142 -7.48 -16.73 11.72
C LEU A 142 -8.17 -16.75 13.08
N LEU A 143 -9.03 -17.75 13.36
CA LEU A 143 -9.69 -17.92 14.65
C LEU A 143 -8.70 -17.91 15.82
N PRO A 144 -7.54 -18.60 15.78
CA PRO A 144 -6.60 -18.56 16.92
C PRO A 144 -6.13 -17.14 17.26
N LEU A 145 -5.96 -16.27 16.27
CA LEU A 145 -5.59 -14.86 16.49
C LEU A 145 -6.77 -14.09 17.10
N ALA A 146 -7.97 -14.25 16.55
CA ALA A 146 -9.17 -13.60 17.04
C ALA A 146 -9.48 -14.03 18.49
N GLU A 147 -9.36 -15.30 18.82
CA GLU A 147 -9.57 -15.85 20.17
C GLU A 147 -8.57 -15.31 21.19
N ALA A 148 -7.31 -15.10 20.78
CA ALA A 148 -6.31 -14.46 21.63
C ALA A 148 -6.62 -12.99 21.92
N VAL A 149 -7.26 -12.29 20.97
CA VAL A 149 -7.60 -10.86 21.08
C VAL A 149 -8.93 -10.63 21.79
N ALA A 150 -9.92 -11.50 21.61
CA ALA A 150 -11.29 -11.34 22.10
C ALA A 150 -11.42 -10.98 23.60
N PRO A 151 -10.64 -11.57 24.54
CA PRO A 151 -10.69 -11.20 25.95
C PRO A 151 -10.32 -9.74 26.24
N HIS A 152 -9.57 -9.10 25.35
CA HIS A 152 -9.09 -7.71 25.49
C HIS A 152 -10.02 -6.67 24.85
N VAL A 153 -11.06 -7.11 24.13
CA VAL A 153 -11.99 -6.25 23.37
C VAL A 153 -13.46 -6.62 23.67
N PRO A 154 -13.91 -6.55 24.95
CA PRO A 154 -15.26 -6.98 25.34
C PRO A 154 -16.39 -6.16 24.72
N HIS A 155 -16.10 -5.02 24.09
CA HIS A 155 -17.04 -4.18 23.34
C HIS A 155 -17.36 -4.76 21.95
N VAL A 156 -16.56 -5.70 21.43
CA VAL A 156 -16.90 -6.47 20.23
C VAL A 156 -18.03 -7.43 20.58
N ARG A 157 -19.21 -7.11 20.11
CA ARG A 157 -20.44 -7.83 20.49
C ARG A 157 -20.73 -9.08 19.66
N THR A 158 -20.19 -9.15 18.45
CA THR A 158 -20.44 -10.26 17.51
C THR A 158 -19.19 -10.57 16.67
N TRP A 159 -18.89 -11.86 16.56
CA TRP A 159 -17.84 -12.39 15.70
C TRP A 159 -18.50 -13.19 14.58
N VAL A 160 -18.31 -12.78 13.34
CA VAL A 160 -18.87 -13.41 12.15
C VAL A 160 -17.78 -14.30 11.54
N VAL A 161 -17.91 -15.62 11.73
CA VAL A 161 -16.95 -16.60 11.22
C VAL A 161 -17.19 -16.86 9.75
N MET A 162 -16.17 -16.66 8.93
CA MET A 162 -16.18 -16.85 7.49
C MET A 162 -15.52 -18.18 7.14
N SER A 163 -16.31 -19.16 6.73
CA SER A 163 -15.87 -20.52 6.39
C SER A 163 -16.76 -21.14 5.33
N ASP A 164 -16.24 -22.14 4.59
CA ASP A 164 -17.04 -23.04 3.74
C ASP A 164 -17.55 -24.25 4.51
N ARG A 165 -17.06 -24.48 5.74
CA ARG A 165 -17.53 -25.53 6.65
C ARG A 165 -18.69 -25.00 7.49
N PRO A 166 -19.73 -25.82 7.77
CA PRO A 166 -20.83 -25.37 8.61
C PRO A 166 -20.37 -25.04 10.04
N MET A 167 -21.04 -24.09 10.71
CA MET A 167 -20.68 -23.65 12.06
C MET A 167 -20.60 -24.82 13.07
N ALA A 168 -21.44 -25.81 12.91
CA ALA A 168 -21.45 -26.99 13.77
C ALA A 168 -20.15 -27.81 13.74
N GLU A 169 -19.34 -27.66 12.72
CA GLU A 169 -18.04 -28.34 12.58
C GLU A 169 -16.85 -27.44 12.98
N ILE A 170 -17.11 -26.19 13.31
CA ILE A 170 -16.08 -25.22 13.69
C ILE A 170 -16.04 -25.11 15.22
N SER A 171 -14.85 -25.39 15.78
CA SER A 171 -14.63 -25.19 17.22
C SER A 171 -14.04 -23.79 17.44
N THR A 172 -14.73 -22.97 18.22
CA THR A 172 -14.25 -21.63 18.59
C THR A 172 -14.67 -21.24 20.00
N THR A 173 -13.84 -20.44 20.66
CA THR A 173 -14.11 -19.83 21.97
C THR A 173 -14.60 -18.37 21.86
N LEU A 174 -14.77 -17.86 20.64
CA LEU A 174 -15.24 -16.50 20.42
C LEU A 174 -16.66 -16.29 20.96
N PRO A 175 -16.90 -15.24 21.73
CA PRO A 175 -18.23 -14.96 22.27
C PRO A 175 -19.18 -14.52 21.13
N ASN A 176 -20.43 -15.00 21.19
CA ASN A 176 -21.46 -14.66 20.22
C ASN A 176 -21.01 -14.87 18.76
N ALA A 177 -20.31 -15.97 18.50
CA ALA A 177 -19.89 -16.33 17.15
C ALA A 177 -21.08 -16.78 16.32
N VAL A 178 -21.19 -16.24 15.09
CA VAL A 178 -22.20 -16.59 14.08
C VAL A 178 -21.52 -16.93 12.78
N HIS A 179 -22.20 -17.61 11.86
CA HIS A 179 -21.60 -18.09 10.61
C HIS A 179 -22.03 -17.26 9.41
N TYR A 180 -21.06 -16.72 8.66
CA TYR A 180 -21.31 -15.82 7.52
C TYR A 180 -22.17 -16.47 6.43
N GLU A 181 -21.80 -17.66 5.95
CA GLU A 181 -22.52 -18.32 4.84
C GLU A 181 -23.93 -18.79 5.24
N GLU A 182 -24.11 -19.25 6.50
CA GLU A 182 -25.43 -19.64 7.00
C GLU A 182 -26.36 -18.44 7.08
N LEU A 183 -25.86 -17.29 7.56
CA LEU A 183 -26.66 -16.05 7.58
C LEU A 183 -26.96 -15.54 6.17
N LEU A 184 -26.01 -15.61 5.23
CA LEU A 184 -26.22 -15.23 3.84
C LEU A 184 -27.32 -16.08 3.19
N ALA A 185 -27.33 -17.40 3.45
CA ALA A 185 -28.32 -18.31 2.85
C ALA A 185 -29.78 -17.96 3.20
N GLU A 186 -29.99 -17.31 4.35
CA GLU A 186 -31.31 -16.86 4.81
C GLU A 186 -31.66 -15.45 4.34
N ALA A 187 -30.67 -14.66 3.89
CA ALA A 187 -30.85 -13.26 3.53
C ALA A 187 -31.33 -13.07 2.08
N ALA A 188 -32.17 -12.06 1.86
CA ALA A 188 -32.66 -11.72 0.53
C ALA A 188 -31.52 -11.18 -0.38
N PRO A 189 -31.47 -11.55 -1.68
CA PRO A 189 -30.40 -11.13 -2.59
C PRO A 189 -30.65 -9.72 -3.20
N VAL A 190 -31.56 -8.95 -2.63
CA VAL A 190 -31.87 -7.57 -3.04
C VAL A 190 -31.92 -6.69 -1.79
N PHE A 191 -31.12 -5.64 -1.78
CA PHE A 191 -31.03 -4.69 -0.67
C PHE A 191 -31.35 -3.27 -1.17
N ASP A 192 -32.12 -2.51 -0.39
CA ASP A 192 -32.41 -1.10 -0.68
C ASP A 192 -31.29 -0.22 -0.12
N TRP A 193 -30.35 0.12 -1.01
CA TRP A 193 -29.16 0.87 -0.63
C TRP A 193 -29.49 2.31 -0.23
N PRO A 194 -29.07 2.76 0.95
CA PRO A 194 -29.22 4.16 1.33
C PRO A 194 -28.33 5.07 0.44
N GLU A 195 -28.76 6.32 0.28
CA GLU A 195 -27.88 7.37 -0.22
C GLU A 195 -26.95 7.81 0.91
N ILE A 196 -25.64 7.69 0.72
CA ILE A 196 -24.63 7.98 1.74
C ILE A 196 -23.89 9.24 1.33
N ASP A 197 -23.74 10.18 2.28
CA ASP A 197 -22.91 11.38 2.11
C ASP A 197 -21.48 10.97 1.68
N GLU A 198 -21.01 11.53 0.57
CA GLU A 198 -19.72 11.18 -0.03
C GLU A 198 -18.51 11.47 0.86
N ASP A 199 -18.64 12.38 1.82
CA ASP A 199 -17.60 12.70 2.80
C ASP A 199 -17.61 11.73 4.00
N SER A 200 -18.62 10.85 4.11
CA SER A 200 -18.65 9.79 5.12
C SER A 200 -17.54 8.77 4.91
N ALA A 201 -17.06 8.19 6.00
CA ALA A 201 -15.99 7.20 5.96
C ALA A 201 -16.45 5.90 5.29
N PHE A 202 -15.69 5.44 4.29
CA PHE A 202 -15.82 4.16 3.62
C PHE A 202 -15.07 3.05 4.36
N ALA A 203 -13.80 3.32 4.71
CA ALA A 203 -12.95 2.36 5.38
C ALA A 203 -11.92 3.07 6.27
N ALA A 204 -11.39 2.34 7.24
CA ALA A 204 -10.28 2.74 8.08
C ALA A 204 -9.09 1.80 7.90
N CYS A 205 -7.91 2.35 7.67
CA CYS A 205 -6.64 1.65 7.69
C CYS A 205 -5.76 2.22 8.79
N TYR A 206 -5.14 1.36 9.58
CA TYR A 206 -4.23 1.78 10.63
C TYR A 206 -2.78 1.68 10.19
N THR A 207 -2.01 2.75 10.40
CA THR A 207 -0.59 2.77 10.06
C THR A 207 0.19 1.95 11.08
N THR A 208 1.18 1.20 10.62
CA THR A 208 2.13 0.49 11.48
C THR A 208 3.30 1.42 11.82
N GLY A 209 3.01 2.51 12.52
CA GLY A 209 4.01 3.53 12.83
C GLY A 209 5.23 2.95 13.54
N THR A 210 6.44 3.27 13.05
CA THR A 210 7.71 2.83 13.66
C THR A 210 8.01 3.54 14.99
N THR A 211 7.16 4.45 15.44
CA THR A 211 7.39 5.32 16.60
C THR A 211 6.18 5.48 17.51
N GLY A 212 5.38 4.44 17.70
CA GLY A 212 4.22 4.54 18.59
C GLY A 212 3.08 3.59 18.19
N ARG A 213 1.92 3.76 18.81
CA ARG A 213 0.72 2.99 18.50
C ARG A 213 0.24 3.26 17.06
N PRO A 214 -0.42 2.29 16.41
CA PRO A 214 -1.04 2.48 15.10
C PRO A 214 -1.99 3.69 15.09
N LYS A 215 -2.02 4.43 13.98
CA LYS A 215 -2.89 5.62 13.81
C LYS A 215 -3.93 5.33 12.75
N GLY A 216 -5.19 5.61 13.04
CA GLY A 216 -6.30 5.41 12.12
C GLY A 216 -6.37 6.50 11.06
N VAL A 217 -6.44 6.09 9.79
CA VAL A 217 -6.76 6.94 8.65
C VAL A 217 -8.08 6.45 8.07
N PHE A 218 -9.09 7.33 8.07
CA PHE A 218 -10.44 7.03 7.62
C PHE A 218 -10.63 7.62 6.22
N TYR A 219 -10.77 6.75 5.23
CA TYR A 219 -11.01 7.13 3.83
C TYR A 219 -12.49 7.41 3.61
N SER A 220 -12.83 8.52 2.94
CA SER A 220 -14.22 8.79 2.57
C SER A 220 -14.60 8.10 1.24
N HIS A 221 -15.90 7.92 1.01
CA HIS A 221 -16.42 7.47 -0.28
C HIS A 221 -15.92 8.34 -1.43
N ARG A 222 -15.93 9.67 -1.24
CA ARG A 222 -15.40 10.64 -2.19
C ARG A 222 -13.92 10.42 -2.47
N SER A 223 -13.09 10.30 -1.42
CA SER A 223 -11.64 10.17 -1.58
C SER A 223 -11.27 8.90 -2.35
N ILE A 224 -11.90 7.76 -2.03
CA ILE A 224 -11.66 6.48 -2.70
C ILE A 224 -12.16 6.50 -4.14
N THR A 225 -13.32 7.07 -4.41
CA THR A 225 -13.84 7.17 -5.78
C THR A 225 -12.90 8.00 -6.67
N LEU A 226 -12.46 9.18 -6.21
CA LEU A 226 -11.54 10.04 -6.95
C LEU A 226 -10.16 9.37 -7.14
N HIS A 227 -9.63 8.73 -6.10
CA HIS A 227 -8.40 7.94 -6.16
C HIS A 227 -8.51 6.83 -7.21
N THR A 228 -9.62 6.08 -7.22
CA THR A 228 -9.85 4.98 -8.16
C THR A 228 -9.84 5.45 -9.62
N HIS A 229 -10.50 6.57 -9.92
CA HIS A 229 -10.46 7.19 -11.25
C HIS A 229 -9.04 7.63 -11.63
N ALA A 230 -8.32 8.27 -10.72
CA ALA A 230 -6.96 8.72 -10.97
C ALA A 230 -5.98 7.55 -11.19
N LEU A 231 -6.10 6.47 -10.40
CA LEU A 231 -5.34 5.23 -10.58
C LEU A 231 -5.60 4.61 -11.95
N THR A 232 -6.88 4.43 -12.30
CA THR A 232 -7.30 3.89 -13.59
C THR A 232 -6.71 4.67 -14.77
N GLN A 233 -6.85 6.00 -14.74
CA GLN A 233 -6.30 6.88 -15.78
C GLN A 233 -4.77 6.79 -15.87
N THR A 234 -4.09 6.85 -14.72
CA THR A 234 -2.62 6.94 -14.69
C THR A 234 -1.96 5.64 -15.14
N VAL A 235 -2.52 4.49 -14.75
CA VAL A 235 -1.97 3.17 -15.12
C VAL A 235 -2.50 2.68 -16.47
N GLY A 236 -3.59 3.25 -16.97
CA GLY A 236 -4.24 2.85 -18.22
C GLY A 236 -4.96 1.52 -18.06
N LEU A 237 -5.85 1.43 -17.05
CA LEU A 237 -6.61 0.21 -16.73
C LEU A 237 -7.94 0.20 -17.48
N GLY A 238 -8.41 -0.99 -17.88
CA GLY A 238 -9.63 -1.16 -18.68
C GLY A 238 -10.37 -2.46 -18.44
N VAL A 239 -11.49 -2.64 -19.15
CA VAL A 239 -12.37 -3.82 -19.04
C VAL A 239 -11.69 -5.11 -19.54
N ASP A 240 -10.76 -4.98 -20.49
CA ASP A 240 -10.02 -6.12 -21.04
C ASP A 240 -8.88 -6.61 -20.12
N ASP A 241 -8.63 -5.88 -19.02
CA ASP A 241 -7.61 -6.29 -18.05
C ASP A 241 -8.11 -7.44 -17.16
N CYS A 242 -7.14 -8.26 -16.71
CA CYS A 242 -7.32 -9.24 -15.66
C CYS A 242 -6.47 -8.83 -14.45
N PHE A 243 -7.12 -8.53 -13.34
CA PHE A 243 -6.49 -8.04 -12.10
C PHE A 243 -6.26 -9.17 -11.12
N MET A 244 -5.01 -9.43 -10.73
CA MET A 244 -4.71 -10.25 -9.56
C MET A 244 -4.38 -9.37 -8.36
N LEU A 245 -5.19 -9.44 -7.29
CA LEU A 245 -5.07 -8.63 -6.09
C LEU A 245 -4.08 -9.27 -5.11
N ILE A 246 -2.76 -9.15 -5.37
CA ILE A 246 -1.71 -9.80 -4.56
C ILE A 246 -1.47 -9.03 -3.26
N THR A 247 -1.35 -7.68 -3.32
CA THR A 247 -1.21 -6.89 -2.09
C THR A 247 -2.37 -7.18 -1.15
N PRO A 248 -2.11 -7.43 0.14
CA PRO A 248 -3.18 -7.71 1.09
C PRO A 248 -4.27 -6.62 1.06
N MET A 249 -5.52 -7.04 0.95
CA MET A 249 -6.67 -6.14 0.85
C MET A 249 -6.83 -5.26 2.10
N PHE A 250 -6.35 -5.71 3.26
CA PHE A 250 -6.31 -4.92 4.49
C PHE A 250 -5.22 -3.84 4.51
N HIS A 251 -4.23 -3.86 3.60
CA HIS A 251 -3.11 -2.92 3.61
C HIS A 251 -3.32 -1.78 2.63
N GLY A 252 -3.50 -0.56 3.16
CA GLY A 252 -3.81 0.62 2.35
C GLY A 252 -4.94 0.35 1.34
N SER A 253 -6.00 -0.34 1.81
CA SER A 253 -7.15 -0.82 1.02
C SER A 253 -6.74 -1.49 -0.30
N GLY A 254 -5.72 -2.37 -0.25
CA GLY A 254 -5.25 -3.13 -1.41
C GLY A 254 -4.68 -2.24 -2.54
N TRP A 255 -4.21 -1.04 -2.17
CA TRP A 255 -3.68 -0.01 -3.09
C TRP A 255 -4.71 0.51 -4.11
N GLY A 256 -6.01 0.40 -3.81
CA GLY A 256 -7.10 0.83 -4.68
C GLY A 256 -7.36 -0.12 -5.85
N LEU A 257 -6.65 -1.24 -5.97
CA LEU A 257 -6.86 -2.21 -7.06
C LEU A 257 -8.22 -2.90 -6.97
N PRO A 258 -8.77 -3.26 -5.79
CA PRO A 258 -10.13 -3.81 -5.72
C PRO A 258 -11.17 -2.88 -6.33
N GLN A 259 -11.07 -1.58 -6.02
CA GLN A 259 -11.98 -0.57 -6.56
C GLN A 259 -11.72 -0.33 -8.05
N ALA A 260 -10.45 -0.32 -8.49
CA ALA A 260 -10.11 -0.13 -9.89
C ALA A 260 -10.58 -1.30 -10.78
N ALA A 261 -10.45 -2.54 -10.32
CA ALA A 261 -10.96 -3.71 -11.01
C ALA A 261 -12.48 -3.61 -11.22
N VAL A 262 -13.22 -3.26 -10.16
CA VAL A 262 -14.68 -3.12 -10.21
C VAL A 262 -15.13 -1.91 -11.03
N LEU A 263 -14.45 -0.75 -10.93
CA LEU A 263 -14.76 0.42 -11.75
C LEU A 263 -14.72 0.10 -13.25
N ASN A 264 -13.72 -0.72 -13.64
CA ASN A 264 -13.54 -1.13 -15.03
C ASN A 264 -14.33 -2.40 -15.40
N ALA A 265 -15.04 -3.01 -14.45
CA ALA A 265 -15.69 -4.31 -14.61
C ALA A 265 -14.75 -5.37 -15.21
N ALA A 266 -13.47 -5.33 -14.80
CA ALA A 266 -12.43 -6.23 -15.30
C ALA A 266 -12.48 -7.58 -14.59
N LYS A 267 -11.96 -8.63 -15.25
CA LYS A 267 -11.78 -9.93 -14.60
C LYS A 267 -10.91 -9.76 -13.36
N THR A 268 -11.35 -10.34 -12.24
CA THR A 268 -10.65 -10.22 -10.95
C THR A 268 -10.21 -11.58 -10.45
N VAL A 269 -8.96 -11.69 -9.99
CA VAL A 269 -8.38 -12.91 -9.39
C VAL A 269 -8.02 -12.62 -7.93
N LEU A 270 -8.63 -13.35 -7.02
CA LEU A 270 -8.45 -13.27 -5.57
C LEU A 270 -7.60 -14.44 -5.10
N PRO A 271 -6.30 -14.25 -4.83
CA PRO A 271 -5.37 -15.34 -4.54
C PRO A 271 -5.53 -15.97 -3.14
N GLY A 272 -6.45 -15.43 -2.30
CA GLY A 272 -6.66 -15.95 -0.96
C GLY A 272 -5.41 -15.86 -0.10
N ARG A 273 -5.18 -16.92 0.69
CA ARG A 273 -3.96 -17.09 1.48
C ARG A 273 -2.82 -17.59 0.58
N TYR A 274 -1.70 -16.89 0.57
CA TYR A 274 -0.46 -17.31 -0.10
C TYR A 274 0.75 -17.10 0.82
N ARG A 275 1.88 -17.72 0.47
CA ARG A 275 3.16 -17.57 1.18
C ARG A 275 4.14 -16.81 0.31
N ALA A 276 4.84 -15.85 0.90
CA ALA A 276 5.85 -15.05 0.19
C ALA A 276 7.07 -15.90 -0.25
N GLU A 277 7.34 -16.99 0.49
CA GLU A 277 8.44 -17.93 0.22
C GLU A 277 8.09 -18.94 -0.88
N ASP A 278 6.80 -19.10 -1.20
CA ASP A 278 6.30 -20.00 -2.24
C ASP A 278 5.29 -19.27 -3.13
N THR A 279 5.79 -18.57 -4.12
CA THR A 279 4.99 -17.77 -5.05
C THR A 279 4.66 -18.52 -6.36
N GLY A 280 5.10 -19.77 -6.52
CA GLY A 280 4.77 -20.60 -7.67
C GLY A 280 3.28 -20.65 -7.96
N PRO A 281 2.41 -20.96 -6.98
CA PRO A 281 0.96 -20.99 -7.19
C PRO A 281 0.36 -19.65 -7.67
N LEU A 282 0.97 -18.50 -7.31
CA LEU A 282 0.56 -17.20 -7.84
C LEU A 282 0.90 -17.06 -9.32
N VAL A 283 2.13 -17.43 -9.70
CA VAL A 283 2.58 -17.40 -11.11
C VAL A 283 1.75 -18.33 -11.97
N ASP A 284 1.48 -19.56 -11.51
CA ASP A 284 0.65 -20.53 -12.23
C ASP A 284 -0.78 -20.00 -12.45
N ALA A 285 -1.34 -19.34 -11.43
CA ALA A 285 -2.64 -18.68 -11.56
C ALA A 285 -2.58 -17.49 -12.52
N MET A 286 -1.51 -16.68 -12.50
CA MET A 286 -1.33 -15.56 -13.44
C MET A 286 -1.28 -16.05 -14.89
N ILE A 287 -0.60 -17.16 -15.15
CA ILE A 287 -0.53 -17.78 -16.47
C ILE A 287 -1.90 -18.29 -16.89
N ARG A 288 -2.56 -19.08 -16.04
CA ARG A 288 -3.87 -19.68 -16.33
C ARG A 288 -4.95 -18.63 -16.62
N GLU A 289 -4.97 -17.54 -15.84
CA GLU A 289 -5.99 -16.51 -15.92
C GLU A 289 -5.67 -15.38 -16.89
N ASN A 290 -4.47 -15.40 -17.52
CA ASN A 290 -3.94 -14.33 -18.38
C ASN A 290 -3.92 -12.97 -17.67
N VAL A 291 -3.31 -12.91 -16.49
CA VAL A 291 -3.25 -11.69 -15.67
C VAL A 291 -2.46 -10.60 -16.37
N THR A 292 -3.08 -9.42 -16.51
CA THR A 292 -2.47 -8.24 -17.13
C THR A 292 -2.12 -7.16 -16.10
N VAL A 293 -2.69 -7.23 -14.90
CA VAL A 293 -2.42 -6.27 -13.82
C VAL A 293 -2.25 -7.02 -12.50
N ALA A 294 -1.15 -6.76 -11.82
CA ALA A 294 -0.93 -7.21 -10.45
C ALA A 294 -0.24 -6.10 -9.64
N ASN A 295 -0.36 -6.16 -8.32
CA ASN A 295 0.34 -5.25 -7.43
C ASN A 295 1.10 -6.02 -6.36
N GLY A 296 2.27 -5.52 -5.97
CA GLY A 296 3.06 -6.18 -4.95
C GLY A 296 4.32 -5.39 -4.57
N ALA A 297 4.99 -5.86 -3.52
CA ALA A 297 6.32 -5.39 -3.18
C ALA A 297 7.39 -6.21 -3.93
N PRO A 298 8.62 -5.70 -4.09
CA PRO A 298 9.73 -6.49 -4.61
C PRO A 298 9.95 -7.81 -3.86
N ALA A 299 9.63 -7.87 -2.57
CA ALA A 299 9.69 -9.07 -1.75
C ALA A 299 8.78 -10.22 -2.25
N ILE A 300 7.75 -9.90 -3.04
CA ILE A 300 6.87 -10.89 -3.70
C ILE A 300 7.33 -11.14 -5.12
N PHE A 301 7.69 -10.09 -5.86
CA PHE A 301 8.08 -10.23 -7.26
C PHE A 301 9.45 -10.91 -7.46
N ASN A 302 10.39 -10.80 -6.52
CA ASN A 302 11.68 -11.49 -6.62
C ASN A 302 11.51 -13.04 -6.58
N PRO A 303 10.82 -13.65 -5.59
CA PRO A 303 10.54 -15.08 -5.62
C PRO A 303 9.73 -15.53 -6.85
N MET A 304 8.79 -14.68 -7.33
CA MET A 304 8.06 -14.96 -8.57
C MET A 304 9.01 -15.03 -9.78
N LEU A 305 9.94 -14.08 -9.89
CA LEU A 305 10.96 -14.09 -10.95
C LEU A 305 11.85 -15.35 -10.86
N ASP A 306 12.24 -15.74 -9.65
CA ASP A 306 13.05 -16.94 -9.45
C ASP A 306 12.27 -18.20 -9.83
N TYR A 307 10.98 -18.30 -9.51
CA TYR A 307 10.12 -19.39 -9.96
C TYR A 307 9.97 -19.39 -11.50
N ILE A 308 9.70 -18.23 -12.13
CA ILE A 308 9.62 -18.11 -13.60
C ILE A 308 10.91 -18.61 -14.28
N ARG A 309 12.08 -18.37 -13.69
CA ARG A 309 13.36 -18.88 -14.20
C ARG A 309 13.43 -20.40 -14.27
N THR A 310 12.73 -21.12 -13.38
CA THR A 310 12.70 -22.58 -13.34
C THR A 310 11.76 -23.20 -14.37
N LEU A 311 10.80 -22.44 -14.92
CA LEU A 311 9.85 -22.95 -15.90
C LEU A 311 10.55 -23.25 -17.23
N ASP A 312 10.23 -24.37 -17.89
CA ASP A 312 10.75 -24.73 -19.20
C ASP A 312 10.29 -23.72 -20.28
N GLU A 313 8.98 -23.42 -20.29
CA GLU A 313 8.39 -22.37 -21.13
C GLU A 313 8.12 -21.12 -20.32
N LYS A 314 8.68 -19.98 -20.76
CA LYS A 314 8.46 -18.70 -20.08
C LYS A 314 7.09 -18.14 -20.45
N PRO A 315 6.32 -17.64 -19.47
CA PRO A 315 5.02 -17.03 -19.74
C PRO A 315 5.16 -15.75 -20.55
N ASP A 316 4.20 -15.48 -21.42
CA ASP A 316 4.06 -14.21 -22.10
C ASP A 316 3.21 -13.25 -21.23
N PHE A 317 3.89 -12.29 -20.60
CA PHE A 317 3.27 -11.18 -19.86
C PHE A 317 3.55 -9.84 -20.55
N SER A 318 3.73 -9.81 -21.87
CA SER A 318 4.07 -8.61 -22.64
C SER A 318 3.03 -7.49 -22.54
N THR A 319 1.78 -7.82 -22.20
CA THR A 319 0.71 -6.86 -21.92
C THR A 319 0.57 -6.53 -20.43
N ALA A 320 1.30 -7.22 -19.56
CA ALA A 320 1.13 -7.08 -18.12
C ALA A 320 1.89 -5.89 -17.53
N ARG A 321 1.25 -5.26 -16.55
CA ARG A 321 1.77 -4.14 -15.73
C ARG A 321 1.76 -4.56 -14.27
N PHE A 322 2.96 -4.76 -13.70
CA PHE A 322 3.13 -5.11 -12.30
C PHE A 322 3.44 -3.85 -11.49
N LEU A 323 2.45 -3.36 -10.76
CA LEU A 323 2.60 -2.20 -9.89
C LEU A 323 3.45 -2.58 -8.68
N SER A 324 4.66 -2.04 -8.61
CA SER A 324 5.60 -2.29 -7.52
C SER A 324 5.69 -1.10 -6.58
N GLY A 325 5.58 -1.33 -5.29
CA GLY A 325 5.68 -0.29 -4.26
C GLY A 325 6.22 -0.83 -2.95
N ALA A 326 6.03 -0.09 -1.87
CA ALA A 326 6.59 -0.33 -0.54
C ALA A 326 8.12 -0.15 -0.43
N THR A 327 8.89 -0.60 -1.41
CA THR A 327 10.33 -0.38 -1.57
C THR A 327 10.68 -0.20 -3.05
N GLU A 328 11.86 0.37 -3.33
CA GLU A 328 12.35 0.52 -4.70
C GLU A 328 12.62 -0.85 -5.35
N PRO A 329 12.03 -1.19 -6.51
CA PRO A 329 12.36 -2.39 -7.24
C PRO A 329 13.76 -2.29 -7.86
N SER A 330 14.56 -3.36 -7.73
CA SER A 330 15.90 -3.41 -8.30
C SER A 330 15.87 -3.47 -9.83
N LEU A 331 16.93 -2.97 -10.49
CA LEU A 331 17.08 -3.13 -11.94
C LEU A 331 17.10 -4.60 -12.37
N THR A 332 17.69 -5.48 -11.55
CA THR A 332 17.71 -6.93 -11.79
C THR A 332 16.30 -7.51 -11.85
N LEU A 333 15.41 -7.09 -10.95
CA LEU A 333 14.01 -7.49 -10.98
C LEU A 333 13.29 -6.98 -12.23
N MET A 334 13.42 -5.66 -12.51
CA MET A 334 12.73 -5.03 -13.65
C MET A 334 13.15 -5.64 -14.99
N ARG A 335 14.47 -5.79 -15.20
CA ARG A 335 15.03 -6.39 -16.40
C ARG A 335 14.69 -7.86 -16.50
N GLY A 336 14.87 -8.62 -15.41
CA GLY A 336 14.61 -10.06 -15.41
C GLY A 336 13.16 -10.40 -15.76
N LEU A 337 12.17 -9.67 -15.21
CA LEU A 337 10.77 -9.85 -15.60
C LEU A 337 10.54 -9.45 -17.06
N HIS A 338 11.08 -8.31 -17.49
CA HIS A 338 10.91 -7.86 -18.88
C HIS A 338 11.55 -8.81 -19.91
N GLU A 339 12.79 -9.20 -19.70
CA GLU A 339 13.54 -10.08 -20.62
C GLU A 339 12.95 -11.48 -20.72
N LEU A 340 12.45 -12.03 -19.59
CA LEU A 340 11.89 -13.38 -19.57
C LEU A 340 10.43 -13.44 -20.01
N THR A 341 9.65 -12.39 -19.77
CA THR A 341 8.19 -12.48 -19.93
C THR A 341 7.57 -11.30 -20.69
N GLY A 342 8.33 -10.25 -20.98
CA GLY A 342 7.81 -9.01 -21.55
C GLY A 342 7.10 -8.09 -20.56
N ALA A 343 6.90 -8.49 -19.30
CA ALA A 343 6.15 -7.70 -18.30
C ALA A 343 6.78 -6.34 -18.03
N GLU A 344 5.94 -5.33 -17.83
CA GLU A 344 6.36 -4.00 -17.37
C GLU A 344 6.24 -3.89 -15.84
N VAL A 345 7.34 -3.60 -15.15
CA VAL A 345 7.28 -3.21 -13.74
C VAL A 345 7.06 -1.71 -13.66
N VAL A 346 5.98 -1.30 -13.01
CA VAL A 346 5.58 0.11 -12.82
C VAL A 346 5.79 0.48 -11.36
N HIS A 347 6.80 1.31 -11.09
CA HIS A 347 7.06 1.76 -9.72
C HIS A 347 6.02 2.79 -9.28
N ALA A 348 5.47 2.62 -8.09
CA ALA A 348 4.49 3.49 -7.48
C ALA A 348 4.89 3.85 -6.03
N TYR A 349 4.56 5.08 -5.62
CA TYR A 349 4.80 5.56 -4.26
C TYR A 349 3.51 6.06 -3.63
N GLY A 350 3.38 5.76 -2.34
CA GLY A 350 2.30 6.21 -1.52
C GLY A 350 2.38 5.67 -0.10
N ALA A 351 1.40 6.04 0.71
CA ALA A 351 1.30 5.68 2.12
C ALA A 351 -0.17 5.45 2.50
N THR A 352 -0.42 4.92 3.69
CA THR A 352 -1.79 4.81 4.22
C THR A 352 -2.48 6.17 4.20
N GLU A 353 -1.77 7.24 4.53
CA GLU A 353 -2.25 8.62 4.57
C GLU A 353 -2.61 9.19 3.19
N THR A 354 -2.29 8.49 2.12
CA THR A 354 -2.50 8.96 0.74
C THR A 354 -3.43 8.05 -0.09
N SER A 355 -4.13 7.11 0.49
CA SER A 355 -5.21 6.23 -0.01
C SER A 355 -4.88 5.22 -1.13
N PRO A 356 -3.68 4.71 -1.40
CA PRO A 356 -2.38 5.18 -0.95
C PRO A 356 -1.60 6.00 -1.98
N LEU A 357 -2.08 6.23 -3.23
CA LEU A 357 -1.28 6.60 -4.39
C LEU A 357 -0.92 8.09 -4.45
N VAL A 358 0.37 8.38 -4.56
CA VAL A 358 0.94 9.73 -4.76
C VAL A 358 1.57 9.88 -6.13
N THR A 359 2.48 8.96 -6.50
CA THR A 359 3.18 8.98 -7.80
C THR A 359 3.18 7.61 -8.45
N VAL A 360 3.26 7.64 -9.80
CA VAL A 360 3.44 6.44 -10.63
C VAL A 360 4.52 6.74 -11.67
N ASN A 361 5.41 5.78 -11.88
CA ASN A 361 6.47 5.92 -12.86
C ASN A 361 6.00 5.51 -14.26
N ARG A 362 5.52 6.49 -15.01
CA ARG A 362 5.20 6.36 -16.43
C ARG A 362 6.09 7.31 -17.23
N TYR A 363 6.59 6.86 -18.37
CA TYR A 363 7.44 7.71 -19.22
C TYR A 363 6.64 8.82 -19.89
N LYS A 364 7.12 10.07 -19.77
CA LYS A 364 6.68 11.15 -20.65
C LYS A 364 7.16 10.85 -22.07
N PRO A 365 6.34 11.06 -23.12
CA PRO A 365 6.78 10.88 -24.50
C PRO A 365 8.04 11.66 -24.85
N SER A 366 8.15 12.90 -24.35
CA SER A 366 9.33 13.75 -24.54
C SER A 366 10.59 13.18 -23.87
N VAL A 367 10.48 12.53 -22.73
CA VAL A 367 11.60 11.89 -22.01
C VAL A 367 12.03 10.61 -22.71
N ARG A 368 11.06 9.77 -23.12
CA ARG A 368 11.33 8.55 -23.91
C ARG A 368 12.08 8.83 -25.20
N ALA A 369 11.85 9.99 -25.83
CA ALA A 369 12.53 10.39 -27.07
C ALA A 369 13.95 10.93 -26.85
N GLN A 370 14.34 11.27 -25.62
CA GLN A 370 15.61 11.90 -25.29
C GLN A 370 16.61 10.95 -24.62
N LEU A 371 16.13 9.94 -23.90
CA LEU A 371 16.96 9.04 -23.11
C LEU A 371 17.19 7.73 -23.85
N ASP A 372 18.38 7.14 -23.67
CA ASP A 372 18.68 5.79 -24.12
C ASP A 372 18.04 4.74 -23.19
N GLU A 373 18.21 3.46 -23.55
CA GLU A 373 17.59 2.34 -22.81
C GLU A 373 18.10 2.26 -21.37
N GLU A 374 19.39 2.45 -21.14
CA GLU A 374 19.97 2.39 -19.80
C GLU A 374 19.46 3.56 -18.92
N GLU A 375 19.44 4.77 -19.48
CA GLU A 375 18.91 5.95 -18.82
C GLU A 375 17.40 5.78 -18.48
N LEU A 376 16.63 5.16 -19.38
CA LEU A 376 15.22 4.84 -19.15
C LEU A 376 15.04 3.82 -18.00
N TYR A 377 15.90 2.80 -17.90
CA TYR A 377 15.89 1.88 -16.77
C TYR A 377 16.25 2.57 -15.45
N GLN A 378 17.25 3.47 -15.45
CA GLN A 378 17.56 4.27 -14.26
C GLN A 378 16.38 5.17 -13.86
N LEU A 379 15.66 5.72 -14.85
CA LEU A 379 14.45 6.51 -14.57
C LEU A 379 13.33 5.66 -13.97
N LYS A 380 13.16 4.38 -14.37
CA LYS A 380 12.16 3.46 -13.82
C LYS A 380 12.34 3.19 -12.31
N ARG A 381 13.54 3.34 -11.78
CA ARG A 381 13.81 3.19 -10.35
C ARG A 381 13.17 4.30 -9.51
N LYS A 382 12.98 5.51 -10.08
CA LYS A 382 12.32 6.62 -9.38
C LYS A 382 10.85 6.30 -9.12
N GLN A 383 10.27 6.95 -8.13
CA GLN A 383 8.86 6.77 -7.76
C GLN A 383 7.90 7.38 -8.78
N GLY A 384 8.40 8.25 -9.67
CA GLY A 384 7.68 8.70 -10.85
C GLY A 384 7.06 10.09 -10.73
N LEU A 385 5.97 10.28 -11.45
CA LEU A 385 5.28 11.56 -11.58
C LEU A 385 4.06 11.62 -10.66
N PRO A 386 3.70 12.80 -10.14
CA PRO A 386 2.46 12.98 -9.39
C PRO A 386 1.25 12.51 -10.18
N VAL A 387 0.35 11.80 -9.51
CA VAL A 387 -0.95 11.44 -10.06
C VAL A 387 -1.83 12.68 -10.17
N SER A 388 -2.68 12.73 -11.19
CA SER A 388 -3.58 13.89 -11.41
C SER A 388 -4.41 14.18 -10.16
N GLY A 389 -4.36 15.42 -9.67
CA GLY A 389 -5.03 15.86 -8.44
C GLY A 389 -4.13 15.87 -7.20
N VAL A 390 -2.88 15.40 -7.31
CA VAL A 390 -1.91 15.43 -6.20
C VAL A 390 -0.87 16.52 -6.45
N ASP A 391 -0.69 17.41 -5.47
CA ASP A 391 0.39 18.36 -5.38
C ASP A 391 1.51 17.82 -4.48
N ILE A 392 2.77 17.95 -4.92
CA ILE A 392 3.96 17.59 -4.15
C ILE A 392 4.84 18.83 -4.02
N VAL A 393 5.33 19.07 -2.82
CA VAL A 393 6.38 20.04 -2.55
C VAL A 393 7.47 19.36 -1.72
N LEU A 394 8.72 19.71 -2.00
CA LEU A 394 9.86 19.30 -1.18
C LEU A 394 10.26 20.47 -0.29
N LEU A 395 10.34 20.26 1.01
CA LEU A 395 10.69 21.29 2.00
C LEU A 395 12.04 20.98 2.67
N ASP A 396 12.87 22.00 2.82
CA ASP A 396 14.09 21.92 3.62
C ASP A 396 13.81 21.86 5.14
N GLY A 397 14.89 21.80 5.94
CA GLY A 397 14.79 21.69 7.41
C GLY A 397 14.14 22.90 8.11
N ILE A 398 13.99 24.04 7.40
CA ILE A 398 13.33 25.26 7.90
C ILE A 398 11.95 25.51 7.25
N GLY A 399 11.49 24.56 6.42
CA GLY A 399 10.17 24.63 5.78
C GLY A 399 10.12 25.44 4.49
N SER A 400 11.28 25.75 3.88
CA SER A 400 11.34 26.43 2.59
C SER A 400 11.36 25.43 1.43
N PRO A 401 10.69 25.71 0.29
CA PRO A 401 10.73 24.85 -0.89
C PRO A 401 12.14 24.75 -1.49
N VAL A 402 12.54 23.54 -1.87
CA VAL A 402 13.81 23.29 -2.55
C VAL A 402 13.64 23.20 -4.07
N PRO A 403 14.71 23.46 -4.88
CA PRO A 403 14.64 23.38 -6.33
C PRO A 403 14.48 21.92 -6.82
N HIS A 404 13.87 21.77 -8.01
CA HIS A 404 13.70 20.49 -8.71
C HIS A 404 14.90 20.26 -9.66
N ASP A 405 16.08 20.05 -9.09
CA ASP A 405 17.35 19.86 -9.80
C ASP A 405 17.87 18.42 -9.81
N GLY A 406 17.10 17.51 -9.19
CA GLY A 406 17.45 16.10 -9.04
C GLY A 406 18.54 15.82 -8.01
N LYS A 407 18.97 16.82 -7.25
CA LYS A 407 20.09 16.73 -6.28
C LYS A 407 19.70 17.26 -4.91
N THR A 408 19.06 18.43 -4.87
CA THR A 408 18.69 19.06 -3.60
C THR A 408 17.56 18.27 -2.96
N GLN A 409 17.84 17.75 -1.76
CA GLN A 409 16.91 16.93 -0.99
C GLN A 409 15.98 17.81 -0.15
N GLY A 410 14.74 17.35 0.00
CA GLY A 410 13.75 17.95 0.89
C GLY A 410 12.76 16.90 1.39
N GLU A 411 12.05 17.23 2.48
CA GLU A 411 10.94 16.41 2.95
C GLU A 411 9.79 16.44 1.96
N ILE A 412 9.29 15.28 1.58
CA ILE A 412 8.17 15.12 0.65
C ILE A 412 6.88 15.47 1.40
N CYS A 413 6.25 16.57 1.00
CA CYS A 413 4.96 17.00 1.52
C CYS A 413 3.90 16.90 0.42
N VAL A 414 2.73 16.36 0.74
CA VAL A 414 1.72 15.96 -0.25
C VAL A 414 0.35 16.56 0.09
N ARG A 415 -0.37 17.02 -0.93
CA ARG A 415 -1.74 17.51 -0.82
C ARG A 415 -2.59 17.00 -1.99
N GLY A 416 -3.84 16.67 -1.74
CA GLY A 416 -4.77 16.21 -2.78
C GLY A 416 -6.12 15.78 -2.22
N PRO A 417 -7.11 15.45 -3.07
CA PRO A 417 -8.47 15.15 -2.63
C PRO A 417 -8.62 13.81 -1.90
N TRP A 418 -7.61 12.95 -1.92
CA TRP A 418 -7.56 11.68 -1.17
C TRP A 418 -6.36 11.62 -0.20
N ILE A 419 -5.73 12.76 0.09
CA ILE A 419 -4.67 12.86 1.08
C ILE A 419 -5.28 13.21 2.42
N THR A 420 -4.90 12.48 3.48
CA THR A 420 -5.43 12.74 4.82
C THR A 420 -5.12 14.16 5.30
N GLN A 421 -6.02 14.72 6.09
CA GLN A 421 -5.83 16.02 6.74
C GLN A 421 -5.81 15.93 8.27
N THR A 422 -6.04 14.72 8.81
CA THR A 422 -6.01 14.42 10.23
C THR A 422 -5.85 12.92 10.44
N TYR A 423 -5.75 12.47 11.69
CA TYR A 423 -5.81 11.08 12.11
C TYR A 423 -6.95 10.89 13.09
N HIS A 424 -7.52 9.69 13.13
CA HIS A 424 -8.63 9.38 14.04
C HIS A 424 -8.24 9.62 15.50
N GLY A 425 -9.14 10.27 16.24
CA GLY A 425 -8.98 10.50 17.67
C GLY A 425 -7.83 11.42 18.11
N MET A 426 -7.06 11.98 17.16
CA MET A 426 -5.95 12.88 17.51
C MET A 426 -6.41 14.32 17.75
N SER A 427 -5.86 14.94 18.78
CA SER A 427 -6.02 16.37 19.07
C SER A 427 -5.16 17.26 18.14
N ASP A 428 -5.46 18.55 18.08
CA ASP A 428 -4.63 19.51 17.32
C ASP A 428 -3.17 19.52 17.82
N GLU A 429 -2.93 19.30 19.12
CA GLU A 429 -1.60 19.19 19.71
C GLU A 429 -0.84 17.96 19.18
N ASP A 430 -1.51 16.79 19.07
CA ASP A 430 -0.94 15.57 18.52
C ASP A 430 -0.65 15.68 17.01
N LEU A 431 -1.35 16.59 16.32
CA LEU A 431 -1.18 16.87 14.90
C LEU A 431 -0.08 17.88 14.60
N GLU A 432 0.45 18.58 15.63
CA GLU A 432 1.49 19.58 15.44
C GLU A 432 2.71 18.99 14.70
N GLY A 433 3.18 19.73 13.69
CA GLY A 433 4.31 19.33 12.85
C GLY A 433 4.03 18.21 11.84
N ARG A 434 2.81 17.64 11.80
CA ARG A 434 2.44 16.60 10.82
C ARG A 434 1.89 17.17 9.51
N PHE A 435 1.50 18.42 9.54
CA PHE A 435 0.94 19.14 8.41
C PHE A 435 1.58 20.52 8.28
N VAL A 436 1.67 21.03 7.06
CA VAL A 436 2.13 22.39 6.75
C VAL A 436 1.28 22.94 5.61
N ASP A 437 0.57 24.05 5.83
CA ASP A 437 -0.26 24.74 4.84
C ASP A 437 -1.23 23.82 4.06
N GLY A 438 -1.72 22.77 4.73
CA GLY A 438 -2.61 21.76 4.14
C GLY A 438 -1.92 20.65 3.37
N PHE A 439 -0.59 20.60 3.37
CA PHE A 439 0.19 19.43 2.95
C PHE A 439 0.40 18.50 4.13
N TRP A 440 0.21 17.21 3.91
CA TRP A 440 0.66 16.16 4.82
C TRP A 440 2.17 15.97 4.68
N ARG A 441 2.87 15.94 5.80
CA ARG A 441 4.31 15.68 5.86
C ARG A 441 4.57 14.19 5.95
N SER A 442 5.19 13.63 4.91
CA SER A 442 5.38 12.17 4.81
C SER A 442 6.43 11.61 5.76
N GLY A 443 7.39 12.46 6.18
CA GLY A 443 8.60 12.02 6.86
C GLY A 443 9.58 11.28 5.93
N ASP A 444 9.29 11.19 4.63
CA ASP A 444 10.20 10.70 3.61
C ASP A 444 10.96 11.89 2.99
N VAL A 445 12.22 11.65 2.65
CA VAL A 445 13.11 12.63 1.99
C VAL A 445 13.28 12.23 0.54
N GLY A 446 13.28 13.22 -0.36
CA GLY A 446 13.45 12.95 -1.77
C GLY A 446 13.99 14.11 -2.58
N THR A 447 14.19 13.86 -3.85
CA THR A 447 14.53 14.85 -4.87
C THR A 447 13.52 14.80 -6.01
N ILE A 448 13.32 15.91 -6.71
CA ILE A 448 12.58 15.94 -7.98
C ILE A 448 13.54 16.44 -9.05
N ASP A 449 13.62 15.72 -10.17
CA ASP A 449 14.50 16.11 -11.27
C ASP A 449 13.87 17.14 -12.22
N GLY A 450 14.65 17.63 -13.17
CA GLY A 450 14.20 18.60 -14.18
C GLY A 450 13.10 18.08 -15.11
N PHE A 451 12.85 16.77 -15.15
CA PHE A 451 11.72 16.15 -15.83
C PHE A 451 10.47 16.03 -14.94
N GLY A 452 10.59 16.30 -13.64
CA GLY A 452 9.52 16.24 -12.65
C GLY A 452 9.36 14.87 -11.96
N TYR A 453 10.30 13.93 -12.13
CA TYR A 453 10.23 12.62 -11.49
C TYR A 453 10.74 12.69 -10.05
N LEU A 454 9.90 12.25 -9.12
CA LEU A 454 10.24 12.09 -7.71
C LEU A 454 11.17 10.89 -7.53
N LYS A 455 12.23 11.05 -6.76
CA LYS A 455 13.06 9.99 -6.19
C LYS A 455 13.02 10.11 -4.67
N VAL A 456 12.51 9.09 -3.98
CA VAL A 456 12.65 8.94 -2.51
C VAL A 456 14.08 8.51 -2.23
N THR A 457 14.76 9.26 -1.39
CA THR A 457 16.17 8.99 -1.05
C THR A 457 16.31 8.36 0.33
N ASP A 458 15.46 8.73 1.29
CA ASP A 458 15.47 8.15 2.63
C ASP A 458 14.24 8.57 3.45
N ARG A 459 14.21 8.18 4.72
CA ARG A 459 13.33 8.74 5.74
C ARG A 459 14.07 9.75 6.61
N ILE A 460 13.38 10.80 7.05
CA ILE A 460 13.99 11.84 7.92
C ILE A 460 14.68 11.25 9.14
N LYS A 461 14.14 10.15 9.70
CA LYS A 461 14.69 9.46 10.87
C LYS A 461 15.80 8.47 10.53
N ASP A 462 15.95 8.10 9.25
CA ASP A 462 16.92 7.09 8.80
C ASP A 462 18.05 7.71 7.98
N VAL A 463 17.84 8.91 7.40
CA VAL A 463 18.89 9.67 6.74
C VAL A 463 20.02 9.98 7.73
N ILE A 464 21.24 9.71 7.32
CA ILE A 464 22.43 9.83 8.19
C ILE A 464 22.99 11.25 8.06
N LYS A 465 23.00 11.98 9.16
CA LYS A 465 23.45 13.39 9.22
C LYS A 465 24.93 13.45 9.57
N SER A 466 25.79 13.45 8.55
CA SER A 466 27.24 13.35 8.74
C SER A 466 27.93 14.64 8.31
N GLY A 467 28.48 15.38 9.27
CA GLY A 467 29.27 16.59 9.01
C GLY A 467 28.49 17.73 8.34
N GLY A 468 27.19 17.82 8.57
CA GLY A 468 26.30 18.82 7.96
C GLY A 468 25.69 18.39 6.61
N GLU A 469 26.09 17.25 6.09
CA GLU A 469 25.58 16.67 4.85
C GLU A 469 24.71 15.45 5.15
N TRP A 470 23.81 15.12 4.22
CA TRP A 470 22.93 13.98 4.34
C TRP A 470 23.43 12.81 3.50
N ILE A 471 23.51 11.62 4.11
CA ILE A 471 23.85 10.37 3.43
C ILE A 471 22.59 9.52 3.38
N SER A 472 22.19 9.10 2.18
CA SER A 472 21.07 8.18 1.98
C SER A 472 21.48 6.77 2.43
N SER A 473 20.78 6.26 3.45
CA SER A 473 20.95 4.88 3.89
C SER A 473 20.43 3.90 2.84
N ILE A 474 19.32 4.25 2.16
CA ILE A 474 18.70 3.43 1.11
C ILE A 474 19.61 3.31 -0.13
N ASP A 475 20.19 4.41 -0.60
CA ASP A 475 21.10 4.35 -1.77
C ASP A 475 22.34 3.49 -1.47
N MET A 476 22.83 3.54 -0.22
CA MET A 476 23.96 2.71 0.23
C MET A 476 23.57 1.24 0.33
N GLU A 477 22.42 0.92 0.90
CA GLU A 477 21.84 -0.43 0.95
C GLU A 477 21.68 -1.03 -0.45
N ASN A 478 21.10 -0.25 -1.37
CA ASN A 478 20.91 -0.67 -2.77
C ASN A 478 22.25 -0.93 -3.48
N ALA A 479 23.29 -0.14 -3.18
CA ALA A 479 24.61 -0.36 -3.74
C ALA A 479 25.22 -1.66 -3.20
N ILE A 480 25.13 -1.91 -1.90
CA ILE A 480 25.62 -3.14 -1.25
C ILE A 480 24.87 -4.37 -1.77
N MET A 481 23.54 -4.30 -1.88
CA MET A 481 22.71 -5.39 -2.44
C MET A 481 22.95 -5.62 -3.95
N GLY A 482 23.60 -4.70 -4.64
CA GLY A 482 24.07 -4.89 -6.01
C GLY A 482 25.22 -5.91 -6.12
N HIS A 483 25.89 -6.24 -5.02
CA HIS A 483 26.94 -7.25 -5.00
C HIS A 483 26.34 -8.67 -5.11
N PRO A 484 26.85 -9.55 -6.02
CA PRO A 484 26.22 -10.84 -6.33
C PRO A 484 26.12 -11.81 -5.14
N LYS A 485 27.01 -11.68 -4.16
CA LYS A 485 27.02 -12.52 -2.95
C LYS A 485 26.15 -12.00 -1.81
N VAL A 486 25.59 -10.78 -1.92
CA VAL A 486 24.76 -10.17 -0.88
C VAL A 486 23.28 -10.51 -1.08
N LEU A 487 22.63 -10.97 -0.02
CA LEU A 487 21.20 -11.21 0.02
C LEU A 487 20.46 -9.93 0.43
N GLU A 488 20.87 -9.33 1.56
CA GLU A 488 20.24 -8.15 2.15
C GLU A 488 21.30 -7.24 2.79
N ALA A 489 20.98 -5.95 2.88
CA ALA A 489 21.78 -4.98 3.60
C ALA A 489 20.90 -3.98 4.33
N ALA A 490 21.40 -3.49 5.48
CA ALA A 490 20.82 -2.39 6.25
C ALA A 490 21.91 -1.40 6.62
N VAL A 491 21.65 -0.11 6.47
CA VAL A 491 22.57 0.94 6.87
C VAL A 491 21.88 1.86 7.88
N ILE A 492 22.55 2.09 9.00
CA ILE A 492 22.06 2.98 10.06
C ILE A 492 23.07 4.11 10.34
N GLY A 493 22.56 5.26 10.76
CA GLY A 493 23.38 6.30 11.38
C GLY A 493 23.59 5.97 12.85
N VAL A 494 24.84 6.05 13.29
CA VAL A 494 25.20 5.93 14.70
C VAL A 494 25.85 7.23 15.19
N PRO A 495 25.68 7.63 16.46
CA PRO A 495 26.25 8.86 16.97
C PRO A 495 27.77 8.91 16.80
N ASP A 496 28.29 10.06 16.39
CA ASP A 496 29.71 10.34 16.26
C ASP A 496 30.03 11.73 16.81
N ALA A 497 31.07 11.82 17.65
CA ALA A 497 31.46 13.07 18.35
C ALA A 497 31.89 14.20 17.40
N LYS A 498 32.38 13.89 16.20
CA LYS A 498 32.93 14.85 15.23
C LYS A 498 31.93 15.18 14.11
N PHE A 499 31.22 14.17 13.64
CA PHE A 499 30.38 14.26 12.44
C PHE A 499 28.89 14.24 12.76
N GLN A 500 28.46 14.19 14.01
CA GLN A 500 27.10 14.01 14.50
C GLN A 500 26.66 12.55 14.35
N GLU A 501 26.72 11.99 13.13
CA GLU A 501 26.42 10.58 12.84
C GLU A 501 27.41 10.04 11.82
N ARG A 502 27.66 8.72 11.92
CA ARG A 502 28.42 7.96 10.92
C ARG A 502 27.64 6.73 10.48
N PRO A 503 27.77 6.34 9.18
CA PRO A 503 27.10 5.14 8.70
C PRO A 503 27.75 3.85 9.25
N VAL A 504 26.90 2.87 9.57
CA VAL A 504 27.28 1.48 9.84
C VAL A 504 26.41 0.58 8.97
N ALA A 505 27.05 -0.36 8.26
CA ALA A 505 26.37 -1.29 7.37
C ALA A 505 26.28 -2.68 7.98
N TYR A 506 25.08 -3.26 8.01
CA TYR A 506 24.82 -4.66 8.32
C TYR A 506 24.54 -5.41 7.01
N VAL A 507 25.18 -6.56 6.79
CA VAL A 507 25.10 -7.29 5.52
C VAL A 507 24.81 -8.76 5.77
N VAL A 508 23.81 -9.29 5.06
CA VAL A 508 23.46 -10.71 5.05
C VAL A 508 23.98 -11.34 3.76
N PRO A 509 24.88 -12.32 3.81
CA PRO A 509 25.31 -13.06 2.63
C PRO A 509 24.20 -13.95 2.06
N ARG A 510 24.28 -14.27 0.76
CA ARG A 510 23.47 -15.34 0.17
C ARG A 510 23.90 -16.70 0.72
N SER A 511 22.99 -17.66 0.74
CA SER A 511 23.27 -19.02 1.22
C SER A 511 24.45 -19.63 0.49
N GLY A 512 25.46 -20.06 1.25
CA GLY A 512 26.70 -20.65 0.73
C GLY A 512 27.75 -19.66 0.23
N GLU A 513 27.48 -18.36 0.31
CA GLU A 513 28.43 -17.30 -0.06
C GLU A 513 29.10 -16.70 1.16
N GLU A 514 30.34 -16.24 0.99
CA GLU A 514 31.09 -15.48 1.99
C GLU A 514 31.31 -14.05 1.47
N VAL A 515 30.87 -13.06 2.27
CA VAL A 515 31.03 -11.64 1.98
C VAL A 515 32.02 -11.06 2.98
N THR A 516 33.00 -10.34 2.47
CA THR A 516 34.00 -9.64 3.30
C THR A 516 33.68 -8.14 3.38
N LYS A 517 34.30 -7.46 4.35
CA LYS A 517 34.22 -5.99 4.45
C LYS A 517 34.78 -5.31 3.18
N ASP A 518 35.82 -5.89 2.60
CA ASP A 518 36.48 -5.34 1.42
C ASP A 518 35.59 -5.44 0.19
N ASP A 519 34.81 -6.53 0.02
CA ASP A 519 33.82 -6.67 -1.05
C ASP A 519 32.78 -5.53 -0.98
N VAL A 520 32.32 -5.19 0.24
CA VAL A 520 31.35 -4.10 0.45
C VAL A 520 31.99 -2.73 0.16
N TYR A 521 33.22 -2.49 0.63
CA TYR A 521 33.88 -1.22 0.35
C TYR A 521 34.23 -1.05 -1.12
N GLU A 522 34.57 -2.11 -1.84
CA GLU A 522 34.86 -2.05 -3.27
C GLU A 522 33.65 -1.51 -4.05
N ILE A 523 32.48 -2.10 -3.87
CA ILE A 523 31.25 -1.67 -4.56
C ILE A 523 30.81 -0.26 -4.15
N LEU A 524 31.01 0.10 -2.87
CA LEU A 524 30.63 1.44 -2.39
C LEU A 524 31.55 2.54 -2.93
N ARG A 525 32.86 2.30 -3.09
CA ARG A 525 33.82 3.29 -3.63
C ARG A 525 33.54 3.71 -5.06
N GLU A 526 32.80 2.90 -5.83
CA GLU A 526 32.39 3.24 -7.19
C GLU A 526 31.31 4.34 -7.22
N ARG A 527 30.53 4.50 -6.14
CA ARG A 527 29.32 5.33 -6.12
C ARG A 527 29.35 6.42 -5.05
N PHE A 528 30.13 6.22 -3.98
CA PHE A 528 30.12 7.10 -2.80
C PHE A 528 31.50 7.72 -2.60
N ALA A 529 31.53 9.01 -2.21
CA ALA A 529 32.74 9.67 -1.80
C ALA A 529 33.31 9.06 -0.52
N LYS A 530 34.62 9.13 -0.32
CA LYS A 530 35.32 8.51 0.82
C LYS A 530 34.71 8.87 2.18
N TRP A 531 34.22 10.09 2.34
CA TRP A 531 33.62 10.56 3.60
C TRP A 531 32.24 9.99 3.87
N GLN A 532 31.55 9.48 2.85
CA GLN A 532 30.22 8.85 2.95
C GLN A 532 30.29 7.37 3.32
N LEU A 533 31.45 6.72 3.12
CA LEU A 533 31.58 5.28 3.36
C LEU A 533 31.30 4.93 4.83
N PRO A 534 30.74 3.75 5.10
CA PRO A 534 30.47 3.30 6.46
C PRO A 534 31.78 3.11 7.22
N ASP A 535 31.78 3.49 8.51
CA ASP A 535 32.91 3.30 9.38
C ASP A 535 33.09 1.82 9.77
N GLN A 536 31.96 1.09 9.80
CA GLN A 536 31.95 -0.35 10.06
C GLN A 536 31.03 -1.09 9.12
N VAL A 537 31.44 -2.33 8.77
CA VAL A 537 30.63 -3.32 8.05
C VAL A 537 30.52 -4.56 8.93
N ILE A 538 29.31 -4.96 9.27
CA ILE A 538 28.99 -6.08 10.16
C ILE A 538 28.26 -7.13 9.35
N ILE A 539 28.83 -8.33 9.28
CA ILE A 539 28.18 -9.47 8.62
C ILE A 539 27.30 -10.17 9.65
N VAL A 540 26.04 -10.37 9.29
CA VAL A 540 25.02 -10.99 10.15
C VAL A 540 24.28 -12.11 9.41
N GLU A 541 23.68 -13.03 10.15
CA GLU A 541 22.88 -14.12 9.55
C GLU A 541 21.52 -13.64 9.07
N GLU A 542 20.90 -12.70 9.79
CA GLU A 542 19.60 -12.12 9.46
C GLU A 542 19.49 -10.67 9.94
N LEU A 543 18.59 -9.91 9.33
CA LEU A 543 18.25 -8.56 9.74
C LEU A 543 16.92 -8.53 10.52
N PRO A 544 16.81 -7.72 11.60
CA PRO A 544 15.59 -7.62 12.37
C PRO A 544 14.47 -7.00 11.53
N ARG A 545 13.27 -7.53 11.74
CA ARG A 545 12.05 -7.09 11.02
C ARG A 545 10.97 -6.64 11.99
N THR A 546 10.21 -5.66 11.56
CA THR A 546 8.98 -5.25 12.24
C THR A 546 7.90 -6.34 12.11
N SER A 547 6.83 -6.25 12.90
CA SER A 547 5.66 -7.12 12.82
C SER A 547 5.02 -7.21 11.42
N VAL A 548 5.28 -6.22 10.56
CA VAL A 548 4.80 -6.17 9.17
C VAL A 548 5.86 -6.60 8.14
N GLY A 549 6.96 -7.19 8.60
CA GLY A 549 8.03 -7.73 7.74
C GLY A 549 8.97 -6.67 7.13
N LYS A 550 8.86 -5.38 7.52
CA LYS A 550 9.81 -4.35 7.11
C LYS A 550 11.06 -4.41 7.97
N LEU A 551 12.20 -4.00 7.40
CA LEU A 551 13.46 -3.86 8.13
C LEU A 551 13.29 -2.95 9.34
N ASP A 552 13.73 -3.42 10.53
CA ASP A 552 13.66 -2.67 11.78
C ASP A 552 15.00 -2.01 12.11
N LYS A 553 15.27 -0.86 11.48
CA LYS A 553 16.47 -0.05 11.76
C LYS A 553 16.50 0.51 13.18
N LYS A 554 15.33 0.64 13.85
CA LYS A 554 15.26 1.11 15.23
C LYS A 554 15.89 0.07 16.17
N LEU A 555 15.57 -1.21 15.95
CA LEU A 555 16.17 -2.29 16.74
C LEU A 555 17.67 -2.42 16.47
N LEU A 556 18.13 -2.22 15.22
CA LEU A 556 19.55 -2.18 14.90
C LEU A 556 20.28 -1.04 15.65
N ARG A 557 19.69 0.17 15.71
CA ARG A 557 20.28 1.29 16.48
C ARG A 557 20.28 1.03 17.99
N ALA A 558 19.20 0.43 18.52
CA ALA A 558 19.10 0.12 19.94
C ALA A 558 20.12 -0.95 20.38
N ASN A 559 20.46 -1.87 19.50
CA ASN A 559 21.42 -2.95 19.76
C ASN A 559 22.86 -2.53 19.40
N TRP A 560 23.07 -1.32 18.85
CA TRP A 560 24.39 -0.81 18.56
C TRP A 560 25.13 -0.54 19.86
N SER A 561 26.33 -1.13 20.00
CA SER A 561 27.30 -0.82 21.05
C SER A 561 28.66 -0.51 20.39
N GLU A 562 29.27 0.60 20.74
CA GLU A 562 30.60 1.01 20.24
C GLU A 562 31.66 -0.06 20.37
#